data_d9456a61caecd85e37b36d92987a1ce0
#
_entry.id   d9456a61caecd85e37b36d92987a1ce0
#
_cell.length_a   1.000
_cell.length_b   1.000
_cell.length_c   1.000
_cell.angle_alpha   90.00
_cell.angle_beta   90.00
_cell.angle_gamma   90.00
#
_symmetry.space_group_name_H-M   'P 1'
#
loop_
_entity.id
_entity.type
_entity.pdbx_description
1 polymer ?
#
loop_
_entity_poly.entity_id
_entity_poly.type
_entity_poly.pdbx_seq_one_letter_code
_entity_poly.pdbx_strand_id
1 'polypeptide(L)'
;MDKQIGQRLREMRLKAMLSQAKVAAVVGSRQSAVARFESGEAHVPADVMVGYADYFDVSLDYIFGRTDNPHGTHYEGKVKIEKAYPEMDKFIEMCFDPGSPMNEKLKETLKQMLKEGAE
;
A
#
# COMPACT_ATOMS: atom_id res chain seq x y z
N MET A 1 -13.89 -15.34 -4.03
CA MET A 1 -12.84 -14.61 -3.28
C MET A 1 -11.85 -13.90 -4.19
N ASP A 2 -11.31 -14.57 -5.20
CA ASP A 2 -10.34 -13.94 -6.10
C ASP A 2 -10.89 -12.73 -6.86
N LYS A 3 -12.15 -12.77 -7.26
CA LYS A 3 -12.80 -11.62 -7.92
C LYS A 3 -12.89 -10.41 -7.00
N GLN A 4 -13.23 -10.61 -5.75
CA GLN A 4 -13.32 -9.53 -4.76
C GLN A 4 -11.96 -8.94 -4.46
N ILE A 5 -10.96 -9.80 -4.29
CA ILE A 5 -9.57 -9.37 -4.10
C ILE A 5 -9.11 -8.58 -5.31
N GLY A 6 -9.31 -9.12 -6.51
CA GLY A 6 -8.90 -8.47 -7.76
C GLY A 6 -9.53 -7.10 -7.94
N GLN A 7 -10.81 -6.97 -7.63
CA GLN A 7 -11.52 -5.70 -7.70
C GLN A 7 -10.94 -4.68 -6.72
N ARG A 8 -10.63 -5.09 -5.51
CA ARG A 8 -10.00 -4.22 -4.50
C ARG A 8 -8.62 -3.76 -4.95
N LEU A 9 -7.80 -4.67 -5.49
CA LEU A 9 -6.48 -4.34 -6.01
C LEU A 9 -6.58 -3.32 -7.15
N ARG A 10 -7.54 -3.52 -8.05
CA ARG A 10 -7.78 -2.59 -9.15
C ARG A 10 -8.19 -1.21 -8.64
N GLU A 11 -9.11 -1.15 -7.69
CA GLU A 11 -9.55 0.11 -7.08
C GLU A 11 -8.38 0.87 -6.46
N MET A 12 -7.53 0.16 -5.72
CA MET A 12 -6.34 0.74 -5.09
C MET A 12 -5.41 1.34 -6.15
N ARG A 13 -5.17 0.58 -7.22
CA ARG A 13 -4.31 1.02 -8.32
C ARG A 13 -4.86 2.27 -9.02
N LEU A 14 -6.13 2.24 -9.39
CA LEU A 14 -6.78 3.36 -10.09
C LEU A 14 -6.83 4.61 -9.22
N LYS A 15 -7.10 4.44 -7.94
CA LYS A 15 -7.14 5.56 -6.99
C LYS A 15 -5.77 6.22 -6.85
N ALA A 16 -4.71 5.45 -6.96
CA ALA A 16 -3.33 5.96 -6.94
C ALA A 16 -2.85 6.43 -8.30
N MET A 17 -3.69 6.33 -9.34
CA MET A 17 -3.39 6.75 -10.71
C MET A 17 -2.16 6.02 -11.29
N LEU A 18 -2.05 4.72 -11.00
CA LEU A 18 -0.93 3.90 -11.46
C LEU A 18 -1.35 2.96 -12.57
N SER A 19 -0.41 2.62 -13.46
CA SER A 19 -0.61 1.59 -14.47
C SER A 19 -0.41 0.19 -13.87
N GLN A 20 -0.93 -0.82 -14.56
CA GLN A 20 -0.68 -2.22 -14.18
C GLN A 20 0.83 -2.54 -14.23
N ALA A 21 1.53 -2.00 -15.22
CA ALA A 21 2.98 -2.20 -15.36
C ALA A 21 3.74 -1.60 -14.17
N LYS A 22 3.36 -0.42 -13.70
CA LYS A 22 4.01 0.22 -12.55
C LYS A 22 3.76 -0.58 -11.27
N VAL A 23 2.54 -1.03 -11.07
CA VAL A 23 2.21 -1.86 -9.90
C VAL A 23 2.98 -3.18 -9.96
N ALA A 24 3.05 -3.81 -11.13
CA ALA A 24 3.81 -5.05 -11.30
C ALA A 24 5.27 -4.87 -10.88
N ALA A 25 5.89 -3.77 -11.27
CA ALA A 25 7.28 -3.48 -10.92
C ALA A 25 7.48 -3.36 -9.40
N VAL A 26 6.54 -2.72 -8.69
CA VAL A 26 6.68 -2.47 -7.25
C VAL A 26 6.26 -3.66 -6.38
N VAL A 27 5.40 -4.55 -6.87
CA VAL A 27 4.99 -5.73 -6.11
C VAL A 27 5.77 -7.00 -6.50
N GLY A 28 6.74 -6.87 -7.39
CA GLY A 28 7.58 -8.00 -7.80
C GLY A 28 6.88 -8.99 -8.72
N SER A 29 6.06 -8.50 -9.65
CA SER A 29 5.29 -9.33 -10.57
C SER A 29 5.42 -8.81 -11.99
N ARG A 30 4.58 -9.33 -12.89
CA ARG A 30 4.53 -8.93 -14.30
C ARG A 30 3.19 -8.26 -14.58
N GLN A 31 3.16 -7.36 -15.57
CA GLN A 31 1.93 -6.68 -15.97
C GLN A 31 0.82 -7.67 -16.33
N SER A 32 1.14 -8.72 -17.08
CA SER A 32 0.16 -9.74 -17.45
C SER A 32 -0.42 -10.48 -16.25
N ALA A 33 0.40 -10.72 -15.22
CA ALA A 33 -0.06 -11.33 -13.97
C ALA A 33 -0.98 -10.38 -13.20
N VAL A 34 -0.61 -9.11 -13.09
CA VAL A 34 -1.43 -8.08 -12.43
C VAL A 34 -2.81 -7.99 -13.10
N ALA A 35 -2.85 -8.00 -14.43
CA ALA A 35 -4.12 -8.00 -15.16
C ALA A 35 -5.01 -9.18 -14.77
N ARG A 36 -4.42 -10.35 -14.61
CA ARG A 36 -5.16 -11.57 -14.21
C ARG A 36 -5.57 -11.54 -12.75
N PHE A 37 -4.77 -10.95 -11.88
CA PHE A 37 -5.16 -10.74 -10.48
C PHE A 37 -6.38 -9.83 -10.40
N GLU A 38 -6.37 -8.72 -11.13
CA GLU A 38 -7.45 -7.74 -11.10
C GLU A 38 -8.75 -8.28 -11.69
N SER A 39 -8.66 -9.16 -12.68
CA SER A 39 -9.85 -9.79 -13.27
C SER A 39 -10.38 -10.97 -12.45
N GLY A 40 -9.62 -11.46 -11.50
CA GLY A 40 -9.98 -12.64 -10.72
C GLY A 40 -9.64 -13.96 -11.39
N GLU A 41 -8.91 -13.92 -12.51
CA GLU A 41 -8.52 -15.14 -13.24
C GLU A 41 -7.38 -15.92 -12.58
N ALA A 42 -6.64 -15.28 -11.68
CA ALA A 42 -5.51 -15.92 -11.00
C ALA A 42 -5.50 -15.57 -9.51
N HIS A 43 -5.03 -16.53 -8.72
CA HIS A 43 -4.75 -16.29 -7.30
C HIS A 43 -3.54 -15.37 -7.17
N VAL A 44 -3.57 -14.47 -6.20
CA VAL A 44 -2.44 -13.60 -5.89
C VAL A 44 -1.51 -14.36 -4.95
N PRO A 45 -0.24 -14.58 -5.32
CA PRO A 45 0.72 -15.21 -4.40
C PRO A 45 0.88 -14.40 -3.11
N ALA A 46 1.22 -15.08 -2.02
CA ALA A 46 1.32 -14.45 -0.71
C ALA A 46 2.35 -13.31 -0.69
N ASP A 47 3.49 -13.50 -1.32
CA ASP A 47 4.55 -12.48 -1.39
C ASP A 47 4.11 -11.25 -2.17
N VAL A 48 3.35 -11.44 -3.25
CA VAL A 48 2.78 -10.33 -4.04
C VAL A 48 1.70 -9.60 -3.21
N MET A 49 0.89 -10.35 -2.48
CA MET A 49 -0.13 -9.78 -1.60
C MET A 49 0.51 -8.86 -0.55
N VAL A 50 1.60 -9.31 0.07
CA VAL A 50 2.37 -8.50 1.01
C VAL A 50 2.94 -7.26 0.31
N GLY A 51 3.42 -7.41 -0.93
CA GLY A 51 3.90 -6.30 -1.74
C GLY A 51 2.84 -5.22 -1.93
N TYR A 52 1.61 -5.61 -2.23
CA TYR A 52 0.48 -4.67 -2.33
C TYR A 52 0.21 -3.99 -1.00
N ALA A 53 0.14 -4.75 0.08
CA ALA A 53 -0.15 -4.21 1.41
C ALA A 53 0.90 -3.19 1.82
N ASP A 54 2.16 -3.49 1.58
CA ASP A 54 3.28 -2.61 1.93
C ASP A 54 3.32 -1.36 1.06
N TYR A 55 3.16 -1.52 -0.26
CA TYR A 55 3.25 -0.39 -1.18
C TYR A 55 2.12 0.62 -0.96
N PHE A 56 0.89 0.14 -0.84
CA PHE A 56 -0.29 0.99 -0.67
C PHE A 56 -0.56 1.34 0.79
N ASP A 57 0.22 0.78 1.71
CA ASP A 57 0.03 0.93 3.15
C ASP A 57 -1.40 0.60 3.57
N VAL A 58 -1.86 -0.57 3.17
CA VAL A 58 -3.16 -1.08 3.56
C VAL A 58 -2.99 -2.41 4.29
N SER A 59 -3.98 -2.77 5.11
CA SER A 59 -3.96 -4.07 5.79
C SER A 59 -4.34 -5.18 4.82
N LEU A 60 -3.89 -6.40 5.10
CA LEU A 60 -4.35 -7.58 4.35
C LEU A 60 -5.84 -7.79 4.52
N ASP A 61 -6.39 -7.49 5.69
CA ASP A 61 -7.83 -7.58 5.93
C ASP A 61 -8.62 -6.68 4.98
N TYR A 62 -8.11 -5.49 4.69
CA TYR A 62 -8.72 -4.58 3.72
C TYR A 62 -8.69 -5.18 2.31
N ILE A 63 -7.57 -5.75 1.90
CA ILE A 63 -7.43 -6.39 0.57
C ILE A 63 -8.40 -7.57 0.46
N PHE A 64 -8.53 -8.37 1.51
CA PHE A 64 -9.44 -9.53 1.52
C PHE A 64 -10.92 -9.14 1.68
N GLY A 65 -11.23 -7.85 1.87
CA GLY A 65 -12.60 -7.40 2.03
C GLY A 65 -13.20 -7.68 3.40
N ARG A 66 -12.39 -7.99 4.40
CA ARG A 66 -12.84 -8.26 5.77
C ARG A 66 -13.13 -6.99 6.55
N THR A 67 -12.63 -5.88 6.07
CA THR A 67 -12.85 -4.54 6.63
C THR A 67 -12.86 -3.52 5.51
N ASP A 68 -13.58 -2.42 5.71
CA ASP A 68 -13.53 -1.26 4.82
C ASP A 68 -12.51 -0.23 5.28
N ASN A 69 -11.83 -0.50 6.40
CA ASN A 69 -10.79 0.37 6.94
C ASN A 69 -9.43 -0.01 6.33
N PRO A 70 -8.82 0.86 5.49
CA PRO A 70 -7.57 0.53 4.80
C PRO A 70 -6.31 0.65 5.66
N HIS A 71 -6.39 1.03 6.92
CA HIS A 71 -5.24 1.40 7.74
C HIS A 71 -4.16 0.31 7.77
N GLY A 72 -2.97 0.63 7.22
CA GLY A 72 -1.79 -0.23 7.24
C GLY A 72 -0.84 0.13 8.39
N THR A 73 0.34 -0.49 8.38
CA THR A 73 1.33 -0.34 9.45
C THR A 73 1.91 1.07 9.58
N HIS A 74 1.97 1.81 8.48
CA HIS A 74 2.55 3.16 8.50
C HIS A 74 1.56 4.22 8.97
N TYR A 75 0.29 3.91 9.01
CA TYR A 75 -0.75 4.86 9.41
C TYR A 75 -0.52 5.41 10.82
N GLU A 76 -0.18 4.56 11.77
CA GLU A 76 0.09 4.99 13.15
C GLU A 76 1.28 5.93 13.22
N GLY A 77 2.33 5.65 12.44
CA GLY A 77 3.50 6.52 12.35
C GLY A 77 3.15 7.87 11.78
N LYS A 78 2.34 7.91 10.72
CA LYS A 78 1.84 9.15 10.12
C LYS A 78 1.09 9.99 11.14
N VAL A 79 0.17 9.39 11.87
CA VAL A 79 -0.62 10.09 12.90
C VAL A 79 0.27 10.66 13.98
N LYS A 80 1.27 9.92 14.44
CA LYS A 80 2.22 10.39 15.44
C LYS A 80 3.04 11.58 14.95
N ILE A 81 3.50 11.56 13.71
CA ILE A 81 4.26 12.65 13.11
C ILE A 81 3.36 13.89 12.94
N GLU A 82 2.15 13.71 12.46
CA GLU A 82 1.19 14.82 12.31
C GLU A 82 0.89 15.52 13.64
N LYS A 83 0.76 14.75 14.71
CA LYS A 83 0.54 15.29 16.06
C LYS A 83 1.77 16.03 16.58
N ALA A 84 2.97 15.53 16.32
CA ALA A 84 4.21 16.15 16.77
C ALA A 84 4.56 17.40 15.96
N TYR A 85 4.21 17.44 14.68
CA TYR A 85 4.57 18.52 13.75
C TYR A 85 3.36 18.96 12.91
N PRO A 86 2.36 19.61 13.54
CA PRO A 86 1.12 19.98 12.81
C PRO A 86 1.35 20.89 11.61
N GLU A 87 2.43 21.68 11.62
CA GLU A 87 2.77 22.60 10.53
C GLU A 87 3.29 21.90 9.28
N MET A 88 3.58 20.59 9.36
CA MET A 88 4.12 19.81 8.25
C MET A 88 3.09 18.90 7.58
N ASP A 89 1.81 19.11 7.83
CA ASP A 89 0.73 18.24 7.34
C ASP A 89 0.82 17.94 5.85
N LYS A 90 0.96 18.96 5.04
CA LYS A 90 1.00 18.79 3.57
C LYS A 90 2.22 18.00 3.12
N PHE A 91 3.35 18.25 3.75
CA PHE A 91 4.58 17.54 3.44
C PHE A 91 4.44 16.06 3.81
N ILE A 92 3.88 15.78 5.00
CA ILE A 92 3.67 14.42 5.48
C ILE A 92 2.71 13.67 4.55
N GLU A 93 1.60 14.28 4.15
CA GLU A 93 0.64 13.67 3.23
C GLU A 93 1.31 13.32 1.90
N MET A 94 2.12 14.22 1.36
CA MET A 94 2.83 13.98 0.11
C MET A 94 3.80 12.81 0.23
N CYS A 95 4.45 12.65 1.37
CA CYS A 95 5.37 11.55 1.62
C CYS A 95 4.67 10.20 1.70
N PHE A 96 3.41 10.17 2.14
CA PHE A 96 2.63 8.94 2.26
C PHE A 96 1.76 8.64 1.03
N ASP A 97 1.77 9.50 0.01
CA ASP A 97 1.07 9.25 -1.25
C ASP A 97 1.78 8.11 -2.00
N PRO A 98 1.07 7.01 -2.34
CA PRO A 98 1.67 5.90 -3.08
C PRO A 98 2.30 6.29 -4.41
N GLY A 99 1.81 7.35 -5.05
CA GLY A 99 2.38 7.86 -6.31
C GLY A 99 3.61 8.73 -6.13
N SER A 100 4.00 9.06 -4.90
CA SER A 100 5.13 9.94 -4.63
C SER A 100 6.47 9.20 -4.72
N PRO A 101 7.48 9.78 -5.40
CA PRO A 101 8.81 9.17 -5.43
C PRO A 101 9.47 9.02 -4.05
N MET A 102 9.05 9.83 -3.09
CA MET A 102 9.60 9.80 -1.73
C MET A 102 8.92 8.76 -0.84
N ASN A 103 7.81 8.21 -1.28
CA ASN A 103 6.98 7.33 -0.47
C ASN A 103 7.72 6.09 0.05
N GLU A 104 8.41 5.37 -0.85
CA GLU A 104 9.10 4.13 -0.49
C GLU A 104 10.21 4.36 0.53
N LYS A 105 11.03 5.36 0.29
CA LYS A 105 12.14 5.70 1.20
C LYS A 105 11.62 6.13 2.57
N LEU A 106 10.55 6.86 2.59
CA LEU A 106 9.94 7.34 3.83
C LEU A 106 9.28 6.20 4.61
N LYS A 107 8.62 5.29 3.91
CA LYS A 107 8.05 4.09 4.53
C LYS A 107 9.12 3.23 5.21
N GLU A 108 10.26 3.03 4.54
CA GLU A 108 11.37 2.29 5.10
C GLU A 108 11.92 2.97 6.35
N THR A 109 12.11 4.28 6.30
CA THR A 109 12.59 5.05 7.44
C THR A 109 11.61 4.95 8.61
N LEU A 110 10.31 5.09 8.33
CA LEU A 110 9.27 4.98 9.34
C LEU A 110 9.19 3.60 9.97
N LYS A 111 9.30 2.54 9.16
CA LYS A 111 9.36 1.17 9.65
C LYS A 111 10.49 1.00 10.65
N GLN A 112 11.65 1.53 10.32
CA GLN A 112 12.82 1.43 11.19
C GLN A 112 12.62 2.21 12.49
N MET A 113 12.07 3.41 12.41
CA MET A 113 11.77 4.22 13.58
C MET A 113 10.75 3.56 14.50
N LEU A 114 9.70 2.96 13.93
CA LEU A 114 8.68 2.24 14.69
C LEU A 114 9.25 0.99 15.37
N LYS A 115 10.16 0.29 14.70
CA LYS A 115 10.85 -0.85 15.29
C LYS A 115 11.71 -0.44 16.49
N GLU A 116 12.45 0.64 16.36
CA GLU A 116 13.28 1.17 17.43
C GLU A 116 12.45 1.71 18.59
N GLY A 117 11.29 2.31 18.29
CA GLY A 117 10.40 2.85 19.30
C GLY A 117 9.52 1.82 20.00
N ALA A 118 9.50 0.57 19.53
CA ALA A 118 8.68 -0.50 20.08
C ALA A 118 9.33 -1.23 21.28
N GLU A 119 10.54 -0.87 21.65
CA GLU A 119 11.24 -1.43 22.78
C GLU A 119 10.78 -0.86 24.11
#